data_7675144a680c10a97367b9aa21667a6f
#
_entry.id   7675144a680c10a97367b9aa21667a6f
#
_cell.length_a   1.000
_cell.length_b   1.000
_cell.length_c   1.000
_cell.angle_alpha   90.00
_cell.angle_beta   90.00
_cell.angle_gamma   90.00
#
_symmetry.space_group_name_H-M   'P 1'
#
loop_
_entity.id
_entity.type
_entity.pdbx_description
1 polymer ?
#
loop_
_entity_poly.entity_id
_entity_poly.type
_entity_poly.pdbx_seq_one_letter_code
_entity_poly.pdbx_strand_id
1 'polypeptide(L)'
;MFYHCSSLIEINLGKLDFALSNDFSYMFYGCKNLEKLDVSYLNTNNSKSFRHMFFGCSKLKEINVSKFKTTNCENIFGMFARCSSLESIDMQNWDMKNINNIDYLFIGCSKLKNIKMNFNNNKKLSFGGIFYILPKDGSFVYKKGNNCEKLLKKLPKSWKITQE
;
A
#
# COMPACT_ATOMS: atom_id res chain seq x y z
N MET A 1 -2.46 6.58 15.72
CA MET A 1 -3.49 6.19 16.75
C MET A 1 -3.21 4.78 17.29
N PHE A 2 -3.19 3.72 16.49
CA PHE A 2 -2.98 2.33 16.93
C PHE A 2 -1.53 1.86 16.77
N TYR A 3 -0.56 2.76 16.96
CA TYR A 3 0.87 2.49 16.81
C TYR A 3 1.32 1.41 17.81
N HIS A 4 1.93 0.34 17.31
CA HIS A 4 2.39 -0.83 18.09
C HIS A 4 1.31 -1.55 18.93
N CYS A 5 0.02 -1.45 18.57
CA CYS A 5 -1.02 -2.27 19.20
C CYS A 5 -0.86 -3.74 18.77
N SER A 6 0.22 -4.38 19.24
CA SER A 6 0.64 -5.71 18.79
C SER A 6 -0.34 -6.83 19.16
N SER A 7 -1.19 -6.65 20.18
CA SER A 7 -2.23 -7.60 20.60
C SER A 7 -3.55 -7.41 19.86
N LEU A 8 -3.69 -6.34 19.05
CA LEU A 8 -4.92 -6.04 18.32
C LEU A 8 -5.14 -7.07 17.20
N ILE A 9 -6.28 -7.78 17.24
CA ILE A 9 -6.66 -8.80 16.24
C ILE A 9 -7.61 -8.20 15.21
N GLU A 10 -8.58 -7.41 15.67
CA GLU A 10 -9.53 -6.70 14.81
C GLU A 10 -9.96 -5.40 15.48
N ILE A 11 -10.47 -4.45 14.69
CA ILE A 11 -11.02 -3.19 15.19
C ILE A 11 -12.13 -2.68 14.28
N ASN A 12 -13.18 -2.16 14.89
CA ASN A 12 -14.25 -1.46 14.21
C ASN A 12 -13.99 0.06 14.26
N LEU A 13 -13.72 0.66 13.11
CA LEU A 13 -13.43 2.08 12.96
C LEU A 13 -14.69 2.94 12.79
N GLY A 14 -15.87 2.32 12.60
CA GLY A 14 -17.10 3.03 12.23
C GLY A 14 -17.65 4.01 13.27
N LYS A 15 -17.11 3.98 14.50
CA LYS A 15 -17.46 4.93 15.57
C LYS A 15 -16.47 6.09 15.71
N LEU A 16 -15.41 6.13 14.89
CA LEU A 16 -14.36 7.14 14.96
C LEU A 16 -14.57 8.18 13.85
N ASP A 17 -14.41 9.45 14.21
CA ASP A 17 -14.48 10.55 13.26
C ASP A 17 -13.08 10.86 12.69
N PHE A 18 -12.96 10.75 11.37
CA PHE A 18 -11.73 11.04 10.62
C PHE A 18 -11.89 12.27 9.69
N ALA A 19 -12.97 13.06 9.83
CA ALA A 19 -13.29 14.14 8.90
C ALA A 19 -12.18 15.19 8.76
N LEU A 20 -11.45 15.48 9.84
CA LEU A 20 -10.36 16.44 9.85
C LEU A 20 -8.97 15.80 9.70
N SER A 21 -8.90 14.48 9.52
CA SER A 21 -7.62 13.78 9.42
C SER A 21 -6.96 14.04 8.08
N ASN A 22 -5.75 14.53 8.09
CA ASN A 22 -4.93 14.80 6.90
C ASN A 22 -3.62 13.98 6.85
N ASP A 23 -3.32 13.22 7.91
CA ASP A 23 -2.16 12.35 8.00
C ASP A 23 -2.53 11.03 8.69
N PHE A 24 -2.41 9.94 7.95
CA PHE A 24 -2.63 8.57 8.43
C PHE A 24 -1.32 7.79 8.59
N SER A 25 -0.18 8.51 8.61
CA SER A 25 1.12 7.88 8.79
C SER A 25 1.18 7.10 10.10
N TYR A 26 1.73 5.89 10.03
CA TYR A 26 1.94 5.00 11.19
C TYR A 26 0.66 4.57 11.94
N MET A 27 -0.54 4.79 11.39
CA MET A 27 -1.79 4.57 12.12
C MET A 27 -1.90 3.15 12.71
N PHE A 28 -1.53 2.11 11.95
CA PHE A 28 -1.51 0.71 12.38
C PHE A 28 -0.11 0.11 12.36
N TYR A 29 0.93 0.94 12.46
CA TYR A 29 2.32 0.48 12.48
C TYR A 29 2.54 -0.56 13.58
N GLY A 30 3.06 -1.75 13.20
CA GLY A 30 3.40 -2.80 14.17
C GLY A 30 2.22 -3.53 14.79
N CYS A 31 1.01 -3.40 14.25
CA CYS A 31 -0.15 -4.20 14.66
C CYS A 31 0.00 -5.64 14.13
N LYS A 32 0.95 -6.38 14.71
CA LYS A 32 1.41 -7.68 14.20
C LYS A 32 0.32 -8.76 14.13
N ASN A 33 -0.63 -8.71 15.06
CA ASN A 33 -1.71 -9.69 15.16
C ASN A 33 -3.00 -9.26 14.47
N LEU A 34 -3.01 -8.09 13.81
CA LEU A 34 -4.19 -7.60 13.10
C LEU A 34 -4.48 -8.50 11.89
N GLU A 35 -5.62 -9.19 11.91
CA GLU A 35 -6.05 -10.15 10.90
C GLU A 35 -7.10 -9.57 9.96
N LYS A 36 -8.00 -8.73 10.51
CA LYS A 36 -9.10 -8.11 9.79
C LYS A 36 -9.16 -6.62 10.06
N LEU A 37 -9.32 -5.83 9.02
CA LEU A 37 -9.44 -4.39 9.13
C LEU A 37 -10.30 -3.83 7.99
N ASP A 38 -11.44 -3.23 8.35
CA ASP A 38 -12.22 -2.44 7.42
C ASP A 38 -11.80 -0.97 7.49
N VAL A 39 -11.14 -0.50 6.43
CA VAL A 39 -10.68 0.88 6.28
C VAL A 39 -11.65 1.75 5.48
N SER A 40 -12.82 1.24 5.12
CA SER A 40 -13.83 1.98 4.33
C SER A 40 -14.41 3.20 5.05
N TYR A 41 -14.27 3.25 6.38
CA TYR A 41 -14.68 4.36 7.23
C TYR A 41 -13.68 5.53 7.25
N LEU A 42 -12.46 5.34 6.73
CA LEU A 42 -11.46 6.40 6.74
C LEU A 42 -11.78 7.43 5.66
N ASN A 43 -12.02 8.67 6.08
CA ASN A 43 -12.10 9.79 5.15
C ASN A 43 -10.68 10.24 4.77
N THR A 44 -10.23 9.83 3.60
CA THR A 44 -8.86 10.11 3.12
C THR A 44 -8.77 11.29 2.13
N ASN A 45 -9.86 12.06 1.94
CA ASN A 45 -9.93 13.13 0.94
C ASN A 45 -8.81 14.17 1.07
N ASN A 46 -8.42 14.49 2.30
CA ASN A 46 -7.40 15.49 2.59
C ASN A 46 -6.04 14.90 2.97
N SER A 47 -5.88 13.57 2.85
CA SER A 47 -4.67 12.91 3.28
C SER A 47 -3.48 13.24 2.40
N LYS A 48 -2.39 13.71 3.03
CA LYS A 48 -1.10 13.97 2.40
C LYS A 48 -0.15 12.79 2.53
N SER A 49 -0.35 11.92 3.51
CA SER A 49 0.57 10.82 3.77
C SER A 49 -0.12 9.59 4.36
N PHE A 50 0.28 8.42 3.84
CA PHE A 50 0.02 7.10 4.39
C PHE A 50 1.34 6.37 4.74
N ARG A 51 2.42 7.14 4.98
CA ARG A 51 3.74 6.58 5.29
C ARG A 51 3.63 5.55 6.41
N HIS A 52 4.13 4.32 6.15
CA HIS A 52 4.15 3.22 7.14
C HIS A 52 2.80 2.88 7.78
N MET A 53 1.67 3.24 7.18
CA MET A 53 0.35 3.09 7.80
C MET A 53 0.09 1.66 8.29
N PHE A 54 0.46 0.64 7.51
CA PHE A 54 0.28 -0.78 7.83
C PHE A 54 1.61 -1.53 8.00
N PHE A 55 2.72 -0.80 8.19
CA PHE A 55 4.03 -1.44 8.36
C PHE A 55 3.99 -2.52 9.44
N GLY A 56 4.40 -3.75 9.09
CA GLY A 56 4.50 -4.86 10.04
C GLY A 56 3.18 -5.44 10.53
N CYS A 57 2.06 -5.19 9.84
CA CYS A 57 0.80 -5.90 10.04
C CYS A 57 0.93 -7.32 9.47
N SER A 58 1.75 -8.16 10.15
CA SER A 58 2.25 -9.41 9.59
C SER A 58 1.19 -10.50 9.41
N LYS A 59 0.06 -10.44 10.12
CA LYS A 59 -1.06 -11.37 9.99
C LYS A 59 -2.16 -10.90 9.04
N LEU A 60 -2.09 -9.66 8.54
CA LEU A 60 -3.09 -9.10 7.62
C LEU A 60 -2.98 -9.79 6.26
N LYS A 61 -4.00 -10.57 5.88
CA LYS A 61 -4.02 -11.34 4.62
C LYS A 61 -4.55 -10.55 3.44
N GLU A 62 -5.52 -9.69 3.71
CA GLU A 62 -6.19 -8.85 2.72
C GLU A 62 -6.54 -7.49 3.30
N ILE A 63 -6.60 -6.47 2.46
CA ILE A 63 -7.09 -5.15 2.81
C ILE A 63 -7.67 -4.47 1.58
N ASN A 64 -8.88 -3.92 1.73
CA ASN A 64 -9.53 -3.19 0.65
C ASN A 64 -9.28 -1.68 0.78
N VAL A 65 -8.36 -1.17 -0.03
CA VAL A 65 -8.01 0.26 -0.09
C VAL A 65 -8.62 0.98 -1.30
N SER A 66 -9.58 0.37 -1.99
CA SER A 66 -10.18 0.90 -3.21
C SER A 66 -10.92 2.23 -3.02
N LYS A 67 -11.40 2.51 -1.79
CA LYS A 67 -12.08 3.77 -1.44
C LYS A 67 -11.11 4.91 -1.07
N PHE A 68 -9.82 4.65 -0.93
CA PHE A 68 -8.85 5.70 -0.60
C PHE A 68 -8.79 6.76 -1.69
N LYS A 69 -8.93 8.02 -1.29
CA LYS A 69 -8.73 9.19 -2.14
C LYS A 69 -7.29 9.66 -1.98
N THR A 70 -6.53 9.58 -3.07
CA THR A 70 -5.09 9.83 -3.04
C THR A 70 -4.68 11.07 -3.83
N THR A 71 -5.66 11.87 -4.28
CA THR A 71 -5.42 13.09 -5.09
C THR A 71 -4.47 14.07 -4.41
N ASN A 72 -4.53 14.18 -3.07
CA ASN A 72 -3.65 15.06 -2.28
C ASN A 72 -2.47 14.32 -1.65
N CYS A 73 -2.35 13.01 -1.87
CA CYS A 73 -1.32 12.21 -1.25
C CYS A 73 0.03 12.40 -1.95
N GLU A 74 1.07 12.61 -1.15
CA GLU A 74 2.44 12.81 -1.61
C GLU A 74 3.35 11.63 -1.25
N ASN A 75 3.03 10.89 -0.18
CA ASN A 75 3.95 9.91 0.39
C ASN A 75 3.24 8.64 0.88
N ILE A 76 3.64 7.49 0.31
CA ILE A 76 3.20 6.17 0.73
C ILE A 76 4.39 5.24 1.05
N PHE A 77 5.53 5.83 1.45
CA PHE A 77 6.76 5.13 1.81
C PHE A 77 6.48 3.98 2.78
N GLY A 78 6.84 2.77 2.43
CA GLY A 78 6.75 1.58 3.28
C GLY A 78 5.35 1.26 3.81
N MET A 79 4.28 1.74 3.15
CA MET A 79 2.90 1.63 3.67
C MET A 79 2.51 0.20 4.02
N PHE A 80 2.88 -0.78 3.19
CA PHE A 80 2.60 -2.20 3.40
C PHE A 80 3.86 -3.01 3.73
N ALA A 81 4.98 -2.35 4.03
CA ALA A 81 6.22 -3.03 4.33
C ALA A 81 6.04 -4.07 5.46
N ARG A 82 6.61 -5.26 5.28
CA ARG A 82 6.52 -6.38 6.23
C ARG A 82 5.09 -6.87 6.54
N CYS A 83 4.12 -6.61 5.67
CA CYS A 83 2.83 -7.30 5.69
C CYS A 83 3.02 -8.71 5.09
N SER A 84 3.69 -9.59 5.84
CA SER A 84 4.19 -10.87 5.34
C SER A 84 3.09 -11.87 4.96
N SER A 85 1.87 -11.70 5.46
CA SER A 85 0.71 -12.53 5.10
C SER A 85 -0.16 -11.94 4.00
N LEU A 86 0.10 -10.70 3.56
CA LEU A 86 -0.69 -10.04 2.51
C LEU A 86 -0.52 -10.80 1.18
N GLU A 87 -1.63 -11.22 0.57
CA GLU A 87 -1.64 -12.06 -0.63
C GLU A 87 -1.92 -11.27 -1.91
N SER A 88 -2.72 -10.20 -1.79
CA SER A 88 -3.07 -9.35 -2.92
C SER A 88 -3.29 -7.90 -2.49
N ILE A 89 -3.08 -6.98 -3.44
CA ILE A 89 -3.40 -5.56 -3.25
C ILE A 89 -3.88 -4.94 -4.57
N ASP A 90 -4.98 -4.19 -4.48
CA ASP A 90 -5.53 -3.44 -5.62
C ASP A 90 -5.52 -1.94 -5.33
N MET A 91 -4.67 -1.23 -6.07
CA MET A 91 -4.47 0.22 -6.00
C MET A 91 -4.75 0.88 -7.36
N GLN A 92 -5.47 0.21 -8.28
CA GLN A 92 -5.74 0.74 -9.63
C GLN A 92 -6.54 2.04 -9.63
N ASN A 93 -7.38 2.27 -8.60
CA ASN A 93 -8.18 3.48 -8.47
C ASN A 93 -7.43 4.65 -7.83
N TRP A 94 -6.17 4.47 -7.45
CA TRP A 94 -5.40 5.53 -6.82
C TRP A 94 -4.91 6.55 -7.85
N ASP A 95 -5.09 7.83 -7.52
CA ASP A 95 -4.43 8.90 -8.24
C ASP A 95 -2.97 9.02 -7.76
N MET A 96 -2.05 8.59 -8.62
CA MET A 96 -0.61 8.60 -8.32
C MET A 96 0.08 9.92 -8.69
N LYS A 97 -0.67 10.93 -9.17
CA LYS A 97 -0.10 12.15 -9.76
C LYS A 97 0.82 12.92 -8.80
N ASN A 98 0.41 13.05 -7.55
CA ASN A 98 1.14 13.79 -6.53
C ASN A 98 2.02 12.91 -5.66
N ILE A 99 1.87 11.57 -5.72
CA ILE A 99 2.68 10.64 -4.96
C ILE A 99 4.09 10.64 -5.54
N ASN A 100 5.07 11.08 -4.74
CA ASN A 100 6.46 11.19 -5.13
C ASN A 100 7.38 10.15 -4.47
N ASN A 101 6.89 9.41 -3.45
CA ASN A 101 7.67 8.42 -2.75
C ASN A 101 6.86 7.15 -2.46
N ILE A 102 7.29 6.04 -3.10
CA ILE A 102 6.79 4.68 -2.90
C ILE A 102 7.92 3.72 -2.50
N ASP A 103 9.05 4.25 -1.98
CA ASP A 103 10.16 3.42 -1.54
C ASP A 103 9.70 2.40 -0.50
N TYR A 104 10.20 1.20 -0.61
CA TYR A 104 9.93 0.08 0.32
C TYR A 104 8.45 -0.28 0.48
N LEU A 105 7.57 0.14 -0.45
CA LEU A 105 6.11 -0.01 -0.33
C LEU A 105 5.70 -1.44 0.03
N PHE A 106 6.32 -2.44 -0.58
CA PHE A 106 6.03 -3.87 -0.39
C PHE A 106 7.21 -4.69 0.12
N ILE A 107 8.27 -4.05 0.66
CA ILE A 107 9.41 -4.80 1.18
C ILE A 107 8.97 -5.83 2.23
N GLY A 108 9.36 -7.08 2.06
CA GLY A 108 9.03 -8.14 3.02
C GLY A 108 7.59 -8.66 2.98
N CYS A 109 6.83 -8.33 1.94
CA CYS A 109 5.51 -8.92 1.68
C CYS A 109 5.68 -10.30 1.05
N SER A 110 6.18 -11.27 1.82
CA SER A 110 6.64 -12.57 1.31
C SER A 110 5.56 -13.48 0.73
N LYS A 111 4.27 -13.15 0.92
CA LYS A 111 3.13 -13.87 0.32
C LYS A 111 2.39 -13.06 -0.76
N LEU A 112 2.83 -11.83 -1.05
CA LEU A 112 2.13 -10.94 -2.00
C LEU A 112 2.36 -11.38 -3.45
N LYS A 113 1.36 -12.04 -4.03
CA LYS A 113 1.41 -12.61 -5.38
C LYS A 113 0.64 -11.80 -6.43
N ASN A 114 -0.31 -10.95 -6.01
CA ASN A 114 -1.13 -10.21 -6.94
C ASN A 114 -1.09 -8.71 -6.60
N ILE A 115 -0.52 -7.92 -7.50
CA ILE A 115 -0.43 -6.47 -7.35
C ILE A 115 -1.11 -5.82 -8.53
N LYS A 116 -2.06 -4.92 -8.25
CA LYS A 116 -2.66 -4.02 -9.23
C LYS A 116 -2.35 -2.58 -8.85
N MET A 117 -1.69 -1.86 -9.74
CA MET A 117 -1.32 -0.46 -9.53
C MET A 117 -1.57 0.35 -10.79
N ASN A 118 -1.85 1.63 -10.60
CA ASN A 118 -1.84 2.61 -11.67
C ASN A 118 -0.58 3.47 -11.56
N PHE A 119 -0.06 3.94 -12.69
CA PHE A 119 1.08 4.86 -12.71
C PHE A 119 0.74 6.07 -13.55
N ASN A 120 0.68 7.22 -12.90
CA ASN A 120 0.59 8.50 -13.57
C ASN A 120 2.00 9.01 -13.94
N ASN A 121 2.05 10.02 -14.79
CA ASN A 121 3.28 10.60 -15.35
C ASN A 121 4.16 11.35 -14.32
N ASN A 122 4.26 10.88 -13.09
CA ASN A 122 5.08 11.54 -12.10
C ASN A 122 6.58 11.27 -12.35
N LYS A 123 7.28 12.24 -12.95
CA LYS A 123 8.71 12.16 -13.25
C LYS A 123 9.62 12.12 -12.00
N LYS A 124 9.09 12.47 -10.83
CA LYS A 124 9.84 12.57 -9.56
C LYS A 124 9.61 11.36 -8.65
N LEU A 125 8.92 10.31 -9.12
CA LEU A 125 8.58 9.15 -8.29
C LEU A 125 9.83 8.38 -7.86
N SER A 126 10.06 8.29 -6.54
CA SER A 126 11.02 7.39 -5.93
C SER A 126 10.39 6.03 -5.65
N PHE A 127 11.11 4.93 -5.96
CA PHE A 127 10.65 3.54 -5.79
C PHE A 127 11.79 2.59 -5.39
N GLY A 128 12.69 3.05 -4.51
CA GLY A 128 13.77 2.24 -3.94
C GLY A 128 13.24 1.05 -3.16
N GLY A 129 13.82 -0.15 -3.37
CA GLY A 129 13.51 -1.34 -2.57
C GLY A 129 12.05 -1.82 -2.57
N ILE A 130 11.21 -1.31 -3.49
CA ILE A 130 9.76 -1.52 -3.48
C ILE A 130 9.36 -3.00 -3.49
N PHE A 131 10.11 -3.85 -4.18
CA PHE A 131 9.79 -5.27 -4.38
C PHE A 131 10.78 -6.23 -3.70
N TYR A 132 11.54 -5.77 -2.71
CA TYR A 132 12.45 -6.65 -1.96
C TYR A 132 11.66 -7.71 -1.17
N ILE A 133 12.08 -8.98 -1.33
CA ILE A 133 11.49 -10.13 -0.61
C ILE A 133 10.01 -10.34 -1.01
N LEU A 134 9.70 -10.23 -2.29
CA LEU A 134 8.46 -10.76 -2.86
C LEU A 134 8.58 -12.26 -3.18
N PRO A 135 7.44 -12.98 -3.34
CA PRO A 135 7.44 -14.34 -3.87
C PRO A 135 8.14 -14.43 -5.22
N LYS A 136 8.66 -15.61 -5.55
CA LYS A 136 9.30 -15.83 -6.86
C LYS A 136 8.30 -15.70 -8.01
N ASP A 137 7.03 -16.07 -7.80
CA ASP A 137 5.95 -16.06 -8.77
C ASP A 137 4.82 -15.13 -8.34
N GLY A 138 4.20 -14.48 -9.30
CA GLY A 138 3.07 -13.59 -9.05
C GLY A 138 2.58 -12.90 -10.33
N SER A 139 1.61 -12.00 -10.17
CA SER A 139 1.07 -11.18 -11.23
C SER A 139 1.10 -9.70 -10.89
N PHE A 140 1.45 -8.89 -11.88
CA PHE A 140 1.45 -7.45 -11.79
C PHE A 140 0.59 -6.86 -12.91
N VAL A 141 -0.49 -6.21 -12.53
CA VAL A 141 -1.42 -5.58 -13.47
C VAL A 141 -1.31 -4.06 -13.34
N TYR A 142 -1.18 -3.36 -14.46
CA TYR A 142 -1.06 -1.91 -14.46
C TYR A 142 -1.80 -1.27 -15.64
N LYS A 143 -2.29 -0.04 -15.44
CA LYS A 143 -2.78 0.79 -16.52
C LYS A 143 -1.64 1.55 -17.16
N LYS A 144 -1.71 1.72 -18.49
CA LYS A 144 -0.70 2.43 -19.28
C LYS A 144 -0.48 3.84 -18.74
N GLY A 145 0.72 4.10 -18.29
CA GLY A 145 1.18 5.41 -17.84
C GLY A 145 2.68 5.51 -18.08
N ASN A 146 3.24 6.71 -18.08
CA ASN A 146 4.66 6.91 -18.33
C ASN A 146 5.50 6.45 -17.13
N ASN A 147 6.70 5.95 -17.37
CA ASN A 147 7.72 5.54 -16.41
C ASN A 147 7.52 4.19 -15.70
N CYS A 148 6.57 3.34 -16.10
CA CYS A 148 6.45 1.98 -15.55
C CYS A 148 7.69 1.12 -15.84
N GLU A 149 8.37 1.32 -16.97
CA GLU A 149 9.45 0.42 -17.43
C GLU A 149 10.56 0.23 -16.40
N LYS A 150 11.02 1.31 -15.75
CA LYS A 150 12.09 1.22 -14.74
C LYS A 150 11.64 0.45 -13.50
N LEU A 151 10.38 0.59 -13.12
CA LEU A 151 9.79 -0.10 -11.98
C LEU A 151 9.53 -1.57 -12.33
N LEU A 152 8.98 -1.87 -13.51
CA LEU A 152 8.72 -3.23 -13.96
C LEU A 152 10.00 -4.07 -14.03
N LYS A 153 11.14 -3.47 -14.37
CA LYS A 153 12.47 -4.13 -14.34
C LYS A 153 12.92 -4.57 -12.94
N LYS A 154 12.29 -4.09 -11.87
CA LYS A 154 12.58 -4.49 -10.49
C LYS A 154 11.72 -5.66 -10.00
N LEU A 155 10.69 -6.03 -10.75
CA LEU A 155 9.90 -7.24 -10.45
C LEU A 155 10.73 -8.51 -10.68
N PRO A 156 10.46 -9.60 -9.95
CA PRO A 156 11.06 -10.88 -10.25
C PRO A 156 10.75 -11.30 -11.70
N LYS A 157 11.74 -11.85 -12.42
CA LYS A 157 11.61 -12.19 -13.85
C LYS A 157 10.47 -13.16 -14.17
N SER A 158 10.06 -13.96 -13.23
CA SER A 158 8.99 -14.95 -13.34
C SER A 158 7.59 -14.39 -13.14
N TRP A 159 7.46 -13.11 -12.79
CA TRP A 159 6.16 -12.49 -12.62
C TRP A 159 5.47 -12.25 -13.95
N LYS A 160 4.18 -12.60 -14.00
CA LYS A 160 3.31 -12.29 -15.15
C LYS A 160 2.92 -10.81 -15.11
N ILE A 161 3.34 -10.06 -16.14
CA ILE A 161 3.06 -8.62 -16.26
C ILE A 161 1.94 -8.43 -17.28
N THR A 162 0.87 -7.77 -16.90
CA THR A 162 -0.28 -7.47 -17.76
C THR A 162 -0.57 -5.98 -17.74
N GLN A 163 -0.69 -5.38 -18.92
CA GLN A 163 -1.12 -4.00 -19.10
C GLN A 163 -2.61 -3.98 -19.45
N GLU A 164 -3.41 -3.18 -18.74
CA GLU A 164 -4.82 -2.90 -19.00
C GLU A 164 -5.04 -1.50 -19.61
#